data_fffe8f04ada5a9a48798d19fad781463
#
_entry.id   fffe8f04ada5a9a48798d19fad781463
#
_cell.length_a   1.000
_cell.length_b   1.000
_cell.length_c   1.000
_cell.angle_alpha   90.00
_cell.angle_beta   90.00
_cell.angle_gamma   90.00
#
_symmetry.space_group_name_H-M   'P 1'
#
loop_
_entity.id
_entity.type
_entity.pdbx_description
1 polymer ?
#
loop_
_entity_poly.entity_id
_entity_poly.type
_entity_poly.pdbx_seq_one_letter_code
_entity_poly.pdbx_strand_id
1 'polypeptide(L)'
;MVHVAPTAVQYLLLRAYKNWDFPKGLVEPGEQPLDAAVREVKEETTLVNLAFDWGQNYMDTGPYNKGKISRYYLARSNETQVHLPINPELGFPEHQEARWVRFETALDMVSPRLKPVIHWASDIITAPVGAPAVKE
;
A
#
# COMPACT_ATOMS: atom_id res chain seq x y z
N MET A 1 -0.92 0.41 -2.77
CA MET A 1 -0.98 1.50 -3.78
C MET A 1 -0.38 1.03 -5.09
N VAL A 2 -1.10 1.18 -6.18
CA VAL A 2 -0.62 0.81 -7.50
C VAL A 2 -0.78 1.96 -8.49
N HIS A 3 0.05 1.95 -9.51
CA HIS A 3 -0.08 2.82 -10.67
C HIS A 3 -0.17 1.93 -11.90
N VAL A 4 -1.21 2.12 -12.69
CA VAL A 4 -1.42 1.35 -13.91
C VAL A 4 -0.91 2.14 -15.08
N ALA A 5 0.24 1.75 -15.60
CA ALA A 5 0.81 2.30 -16.84
C ALA A 5 0.28 1.50 -18.04
N PRO A 6 0.38 2.04 -19.28
CA PRO A 6 -0.10 1.31 -20.45
C PRO A 6 0.48 -0.08 -20.62
N THR A 7 1.69 -0.33 -20.17
CA THR A 7 2.40 -1.60 -20.37
C THR A 7 2.64 -2.39 -19.10
N ALA A 8 2.36 -1.83 -17.92
CA ALA A 8 2.66 -2.52 -16.67
C ALA A 8 1.93 -1.89 -15.49
N VAL A 9 1.69 -2.70 -14.47
CA VAL A 9 1.24 -2.24 -13.15
C VAL A 9 2.46 -2.10 -12.28
N GLN A 10 2.54 -0.98 -11.57
CA GLN A 10 3.63 -0.72 -10.62
C GLN A 10 3.07 -0.55 -9.23
N TYR A 11 3.79 -1.09 -8.25
CA TYR A 11 3.43 -1.06 -6.84
C TYR A 11 4.33 -0.07 -6.11
N LEU A 12 3.75 0.75 -5.24
CA LEU A 12 4.53 1.69 -4.45
C LEU A 12 5.03 1.03 -3.18
N LEU A 13 6.35 1.02 -3.01
CA LEU A 13 6.98 0.55 -1.79
C LEU A 13 7.77 1.69 -1.15
N LEU A 14 7.73 1.76 0.17
CA LEU A 14 8.45 2.71 0.98
C LEU A 14 9.46 1.96 1.84
N ARG A 15 10.66 2.51 1.96
CA ARG A 15 11.71 1.90 2.79
C ARG A 15 11.89 2.67 4.09
N ALA A 16 11.78 1.96 5.20
CA ALA A 16 12.19 2.44 6.51
C ALA A 16 13.35 1.55 6.98
N TYR A 17 14.52 2.11 7.12
CA TYR A 17 15.77 1.38 7.40
C TYR A 17 16.03 0.31 6.34
N LYS A 18 15.90 -0.97 6.68
CA LYS A 18 16.13 -2.09 5.75
C LYS A 18 14.84 -2.63 5.14
N ASN A 19 13.69 -2.19 5.64
CA ASN A 19 12.42 -2.84 5.35
C ASN A 19 11.62 -2.06 4.32
N TRP A 20 11.16 -2.75 3.28
CA TRP A 20 10.23 -2.22 2.30
C TRP A 20 8.82 -2.67 2.65
N ASP A 21 7.90 -1.74 2.66
CA ASP A 21 6.49 -1.98 2.97
C ASP A 21 5.63 -1.01 2.19
N PHE A 22 4.34 -1.27 2.18
CA PHE A 22 3.37 -0.35 1.60
C PHE A 22 3.09 0.80 2.57
N PRO A 23 2.60 1.94 2.05
CA PRO A 23 2.10 3.00 2.93
C PRO A 23 1.04 2.44 3.86
N LYS A 24 1.17 2.69 5.13
CA LYS A 24 0.23 2.24 6.16
C LYS A 24 0.45 3.03 7.43
N GLY A 25 -0.48 2.92 8.37
CA GLY A 25 -0.33 3.53 9.68
C GLY A 25 -1.43 3.10 10.63
N LEU A 26 -1.44 3.71 11.80
CA LEU A 26 -2.38 3.37 12.85
C LEU A 26 -3.72 4.05 12.64
N VAL A 27 -4.80 3.31 12.97
CA VAL A 27 -6.14 3.88 13.04
C VAL A 27 -6.23 4.71 14.31
N GLU A 28 -6.61 5.98 14.17
CA GLU A 28 -6.78 6.87 15.31
C GLU A 28 -8.18 6.71 15.92
N PRO A 29 -8.36 7.09 17.21
CA PRO A 29 -9.67 7.01 17.84
C PRO A 29 -10.76 7.71 17.04
N GLY A 30 -11.88 7.02 16.82
CA GLY A 30 -12.99 7.54 16.04
C GLY A 30 -12.84 7.48 14.54
N GLU A 31 -11.70 7.02 14.05
CA GLU A 31 -11.40 6.94 12.63
C GLU A 31 -11.75 5.57 12.08
N GLN A 32 -12.33 5.53 10.86
CA GLN A 32 -12.54 4.26 10.17
C GLN A 32 -11.24 3.77 9.55
N PRO A 33 -11.02 2.45 9.46
CA PRO A 33 -9.76 1.92 8.90
C PRO A 33 -9.44 2.42 7.49
N LEU A 34 -10.43 2.54 6.61
CA LEU A 34 -10.19 3.04 5.25
C LEU A 34 -9.75 4.51 5.27
N ASP A 35 -10.39 5.32 6.11
CA ASP A 35 -10.02 6.73 6.25
C ASP A 35 -8.61 6.88 6.81
N ALA A 36 -8.24 6.01 7.74
CA ALA A 36 -6.88 5.96 8.27
C ALA A 36 -5.88 5.63 7.16
N ALA A 37 -6.19 4.65 6.31
CA ALA A 37 -5.32 4.27 5.21
C ALA A 37 -5.11 5.44 4.24
N VAL A 38 -6.17 6.14 3.88
CA VAL A 38 -6.09 7.31 2.98
C VAL A 38 -5.26 8.42 3.62
N ARG A 39 -5.49 8.70 4.90
CA ARG A 39 -4.74 9.72 5.63
C ARG A 39 -3.25 9.38 5.69
N GLU A 40 -2.92 8.14 6.00
CA GLU A 40 -1.52 7.71 6.11
C GLU A 40 -0.79 7.76 4.76
N VAL A 41 -1.47 7.43 3.66
CA VAL A 41 -0.88 7.57 2.33
C VAL A 41 -0.53 9.03 2.07
N LYS A 42 -1.44 9.96 2.39
CA LYS A 42 -1.19 11.38 2.22
C LYS A 42 -0.02 11.87 3.09
N GLU A 43 0.01 11.46 4.35
CA GLU A 43 1.06 11.86 5.28
C GLU A 43 2.42 11.31 4.88
N GLU A 44 2.48 10.08 4.38
CA GLU A 44 3.74 9.41 4.08
C GLU A 44 4.25 9.70 2.67
N THR A 45 3.36 10.00 1.72
CA THR A 45 3.73 10.09 0.29
C THR A 45 3.27 11.37 -0.40
N THR A 46 2.40 12.15 0.21
CA THR A 46 1.68 13.31 -0.36
C THR A 46 0.66 12.97 -1.44
N LEU A 47 0.45 11.71 -1.77
CA LEU A 47 -0.55 11.30 -2.75
C LEU A 47 -1.96 11.45 -2.17
N VAL A 48 -2.85 12.13 -2.90
CA VAL A 48 -4.20 12.44 -2.40
C VAL A 48 -5.33 11.96 -3.31
N ASN A 49 -5.07 11.79 -4.61
CA ASN A 49 -6.10 11.41 -5.57
C ASN A 49 -6.11 9.91 -5.78
N LEU A 50 -6.67 9.19 -4.82
CA LEU A 50 -6.72 7.73 -4.84
C LEU A 50 -8.04 7.28 -5.46
N ALA A 51 -7.96 6.31 -6.38
CA ALA A 51 -9.12 5.69 -6.98
C ALA A 51 -9.25 4.24 -6.48
N PHE A 52 -10.42 3.91 -5.94
CA PHE A 52 -10.72 2.56 -5.48
C PHE A 52 -11.49 1.81 -6.55
N ASP A 53 -10.85 1.65 -7.72
CA ASP A 53 -11.47 1.03 -8.90
C ASP A 53 -11.94 -0.40 -8.66
N TRP A 54 -11.32 -1.09 -7.72
CA TRP A 54 -11.61 -2.49 -7.41
C TRP A 54 -12.42 -2.67 -6.13
N GLY A 55 -12.97 -1.58 -5.60
CA GLY A 55 -13.75 -1.59 -4.38
C GLY A 55 -12.90 -1.34 -3.14
N GLN A 56 -13.52 -1.56 -1.97
CA GLN A 56 -12.88 -1.29 -0.68
C GLN A 56 -12.47 -2.58 0.03
N ASN A 57 -12.09 -3.58 -0.74
CA ASN A 57 -11.60 -4.84 -0.20
C ASN A 57 -10.26 -4.64 0.50
N TYR A 58 -9.97 -5.48 1.45
CA TYR A 58 -8.72 -5.38 2.20
C TYR A 58 -8.16 -6.76 2.50
N MET A 59 -6.89 -6.79 2.85
CA MET A 59 -6.22 -7.98 3.35
C MET A 59 -5.47 -7.62 4.62
N ASP A 60 -5.63 -8.44 5.65
CA ASP A 60 -4.91 -8.29 6.90
C ASP A 60 -3.70 -9.21 6.95
N THR A 61 -2.61 -8.73 7.52
CA THR A 61 -1.42 -9.55 7.79
C THR A 61 -1.11 -9.56 9.26
N GLY A 62 -0.56 -10.66 9.73
CA GLY A 62 -0.17 -10.82 11.12
C GLY A 62 -1.00 -11.89 11.81
N PRO A 63 -0.86 -11.99 13.14
CA PRO A 63 -0.11 -11.07 13.99
C PRO A 63 1.41 -11.18 13.81
N TYR A 64 2.09 -10.04 13.96
CA TYR A 64 3.55 -9.95 13.91
C TYR A 64 4.01 -8.91 14.94
N ASN A 65 5.30 -8.88 15.26
CA ASN A 65 5.88 -7.87 16.16
C ASN A 65 4.99 -7.55 17.37
N LYS A 66 4.85 -8.45 18.31
CA LYS A 66 4.05 -8.28 19.53
C LYS A 66 2.55 -8.17 19.25
N GLY A 67 2.06 -8.96 18.32
CA GLY A 67 0.64 -9.09 18.05
C GLY A 67 0.04 -8.04 17.11
N LYS A 68 0.86 -7.30 16.41
CA LYS A 68 0.36 -6.30 15.45
C LYS A 68 -0.35 -6.96 14.28
N ILE A 69 -1.43 -6.35 13.84
CA ILE A 69 -2.13 -6.71 12.61
C ILE A 69 -2.16 -5.47 11.73
N SER A 70 -1.73 -5.61 10.47
CA SER A 70 -1.78 -4.53 9.50
C SER A 70 -2.82 -4.83 8.44
N ARG A 71 -3.60 -3.82 8.08
CA ARG A 71 -4.64 -3.92 7.06
C ARG A 71 -4.24 -3.13 5.83
N TYR A 72 -4.33 -3.77 4.68
CA TYR A 72 -3.96 -3.17 3.40
C TYR A 72 -5.17 -3.08 2.49
N TYR A 73 -5.36 -1.90 1.90
CA TYR A 73 -6.38 -1.66 0.89
C TYR A 73 -5.71 -1.50 -0.46
N LEU A 74 -6.46 -1.74 -1.52
CA LEU A 74 -5.94 -1.58 -2.88
C LEU A 74 -6.52 -0.30 -3.49
N ALA A 75 -5.63 0.60 -3.91
CA ALA A 75 -6.02 1.83 -4.57
C ALA A 75 -5.07 2.14 -5.71
N ARG A 76 -5.58 2.86 -6.72
CA ARG A 76 -4.79 3.30 -7.87
C ARG A 76 -4.48 4.78 -7.73
N SER A 77 -3.25 5.15 -8.08
CA SER A 77 -2.85 6.55 -8.21
C SER A 77 -2.41 6.82 -9.64
N ASN A 78 -2.88 7.92 -10.22
CA ASN A 78 -2.37 8.41 -11.49
C ASN A 78 -1.12 9.25 -11.30
N GLU A 79 -0.93 9.78 -10.08
CA GLU A 79 0.26 10.53 -9.73
C GLU A 79 1.35 9.58 -9.29
N THR A 80 2.56 9.76 -9.80
CA THR A 80 3.70 8.93 -9.43
C THR A 80 4.77 9.70 -8.66
N GLN A 81 4.63 11.02 -8.59
CA GLN A 81 5.57 11.87 -7.85
C GLN A 81 5.31 11.73 -6.36
N VAL A 82 6.21 11.08 -5.66
CA VAL A 82 6.12 10.86 -4.23
C VAL A 82 7.09 11.80 -3.52
N HIS A 83 6.60 12.46 -2.48
CA HIS A 83 7.43 13.25 -1.58
C HIS A 83 7.39 12.57 -0.22
N LEU A 84 8.52 12.57 0.48
CA LEU A 84 8.63 11.95 1.80
C LEU A 84 8.75 13.08 2.84
N PRO A 85 7.60 13.51 3.41
CA PRO A 85 7.60 14.64 4.34
C PRO A 85 8.33 14.32 5.64
N ILE A 86 8.84 15.36 6.28
CA ILE A 86 9.42 15.24 7.61
C ILE A 86 8.32 14.87 8.59
N ASN A 87 8.54 13.83 9.40
CA ASN A 87 7.66 13.47 10.49
C ASN A 87 7.99 14.37 11.68
N PRO A 88 7.03 15.21 12.17
CA PRO A 88 7.32 16.14 13.25
C PRO A 88 7.82 15.48 14.53
N GLU A 89 7.38 14.27 14.81
CA GLU A 89 7.79 13.56 16.03
C GLU A 89 9.23 13.05 15.94
N LEU A 90 9.68 12.74 14.71
CA LEU A 90 11.03 12.19 14.48
C LEU A 90 12.05 13.26 14.10
N GLY A 91 11.61 14.37 13.50
CA GLY A 91 12.49 15.40 12.98
C GLY A 91 13.11 15.05 11.63
N PHE A 92 12.72 13.93 11.02
CA PHE A 92 13.15 13.49 9.69
C PHE A 92 12.06 12.64 9.06
N PRO A 93 12.11 12.34 7.76
CA PRO A 93 11.09 11.49 7.12
C PRO A 93 11.07 10.10 7.75
N GLU A 94 9.86 9.58 7.98
CA GLU A 94 9.68 8.22 8.51
C GLU A 94 10.26 7.18 7.55
N HIS A 95 10.14 7.45 6.24
CA HIS A 95 10.68 6.58 5.19
C HIS A 95 11.79 7.32 4.47
N GLN A 96 12.83 6.59 4.07
CA GLN A 96 14.01 7.16 3.46
C GLN A 96 14.01 7.05 1.94
N GLU A 97 13.16 6.18 1.39
CA GLU A 97 13.10 5.96 -0.05
C GLU A 97 11.72 5.49 -0.46
N ALA A 98 11.29 5.84 -1.69
CA ALA A 98 10.07 5.36 -2.30
C ALA A 98 10.40 4.84 -3.69
N ARG A 99 9.79 3.70 -4.08
CA ARG A 99 9.95 3.15 -5.42
C ARG A 99 8.64 2.60 -5.94
N TRP A 100 8.40 2.85 -7.23
CA TRP A 100 7.36 2.18 -7.98
C TRP A 100 8.00 1.00 -8.69
N VAL A 101 7.57 -0.21 -8.38
CA VAL A 101 8.18 -1.43 -8.90
C VAL A 101 7.13 -2.39 -9.46
N ARG A 102 7.56 -3.26 -10.36
CA ARG A 102 6.69 -4.29 -10.92
C ARG A 102 6.50 -5.43 -9.91
N PHE A 103 5.53 -6.28 -10.22
CA PHE A 103 5.11 -7.39 -9.36
C PHE A 103 6.29 -8.24 -8.87
N GLU A 104 7.13 -8.73 -9.77
CA GLU A 104 8.23 -9.63 -9.42
C GLU A 104 9.25 -8.94 -8.52
N THR A 105 9.55 -7.69 -8.83
CA THR A 105 10.48 -6.90 -8.01
C THR A 105 9.91 -6.66 -6.62
N ALA A 106 8.62 -6.35 -6.53
CA ALA A 106 7.96 -6.16 -5.25
C ALA A 106 8.06 -7.43 -4.38
N LEU A 107 7.84 -8.60 -4.97
CA LEU A 107 7.96 -9.87 -4.24
C LEU A 107 9.37 -10.08 -3.69
N ASP A 108 10.40 -9.66 -4.43
CA ASP A 108 11.78 -9.81 -3.99
C ASP A 108 12.18 -8.82 -2.90
N MET A 109 11.54 -7.66 -2.85
CA MET A 109 11.92 -6.58 -1.93
C MET A 109 11.28 -6.69 -0.56
N VAL A 110 10.06 -7.22 -0.48
CA VAL A 110 9.30 -7.25 0.77
C VAL A 110 9.62 -8.48 1.61
N SER A 111 9.31 -8.37 2.91
CA SER A 111 9.41 -9.53 3.80
C SER A 111 8.37 -10.59 3.42
N PRO A 112 8.58 -11.86 3.82
CA PRO A 112 7.62 -12.94 3.51
C PRO A 112 6.19 -12.63 3.93
N ARG A 113 5.99 -11.89 5.00
CA ARG A 113 4.66 -11.50 5.49
C ARG A 113 3.84 -10.76 4.44
N LEU A 114 4.50 -9.98 3.59
CA LEU A 114 3.83 -9.11 2.62
C LEU A 114 3.63 -9.75 1.24
N LYS A 115 4.25 -10.88 0.97
CA LYS A 115 4.08 -11.55 -0.32
C LYS A 115 2.63 -11.90 -0.62
N PRO A 116 1.84 -12.43 0.33
CA PRO A 116 0.42 -12.68 0.09
C PRO A 116 -0.37 -11.43 -0.28
N VAL A 117 0.00 -10.27 0.27
CA VAL A 117 -0.66 -9.00 -0.07
C VAL A 117 -0.45 -8.66 -1.54
N ILE A 118 0.77 -8.84 -2.04
CA ILE A 118 1.09 -8.56 -3.44
C ILE A 118 0.34 -9.52 -4.37
N HIS A 119 0.29 -10.80 -4.03
CA HIS A 119 -0.48 -11.78 -4.81
C HIS A 119 -1.97 -11.44 -4.80
N TRP A 120 -2.52 -11.11 -3.65
CA TRP A 120 -3.91 -10.71 -3.51
C TRP A 120 -4.24 -9.51 -4.40
N ALA A 121 -3.42 -8.46 -4.35
CA ALA A 121 -3.62 -7.28 -5.16
C ALA A 121 -3.52 -7.59 -6.66
N SER A 122 -2.52 -8.36 -7.05
CA SER A 122 -2.31 -8.75 -8.45
C SER A 122 -3.49 -9.55 -8.99
N ASP A 123 -4.02 -10.48 -8.19
CA ASP A 123 -5.17 -11.30 -8.59
C ASP A 123 -6.40 -10.43 -8.83
N ILE A 124 -6.64 -9.44 -8.01
CA ILE A 124 -7.75 -8.51 -8.18
C ILE A 124 -7.57 -7.67 -9.46
N ILE A 125 -6.39 -7.10 -9.65
CA ILE A 125 -6.09 -6.21 -10.77
C ILE A 125 -6.19 -6.95 -12.10
N THR A 126 -5.76 -8.20 -12.14
CA THR A 126 -5.74 -8.99 -13.39
C THR A 126 -7.01 -9.76 -13.64
N ALA A 127 -8.00 -9.71 -12.74
CA ALA A 127 -9.27 -10.37 -12.95
C ALA A 127 -9.96 -9.82 -14.19
N PRO A 128 -10.62 -10.67 -14.98
CA PRO A 128 -11.34 -10.21 -16.17
C PRO A 128 -12.41 -9.17 -15.82
N VAL A 129 -12.55 -8.15 -16.68
CA VAL A 129 -13.59 -7.14 -16.52
C VAL A 129 -14.95 -7.80 -16.53
N GLY A 130 -15.79 -7.46 -15.54
CA GLY A 130 -17.12 -8.06 -15.41
C GLY A 130 -17.16 -9.39 -14.68
N ALA A 131 -16.00 -9.91 -14.26
CA ALA A 131 -15.97 -11.11 -13.43
C ALA A 131 -16.58 -10.82 -12.06
N PRO A 132 -17.29 -11.78 -11.46
CA PRO A 132 -17.78 -11.62 -10.10
C PRO A 132 -16.60 -11.41 -9.14
N ALA A 133 -16.81 -10.58 -8.12
CA ALA A 133 -15.80 -10.43 -7.09
C ALA A 133 -15.55 -11.79 -6.42
N VAL A 134 -14.28 -12.11 -6.22
CA VAL A 134 -13.93 -13.32 -5.48
C VAL A 134 -14.27 -13.09 -4.02
N LYS A 135 -15.04 -14.00 -3.46
CA LYS A 135 -15.46 -13.94 -2.05
C LYS A 135 -14.81 -15.10 -1.31
N GLU A 136 -13.84 -14.76 -0.53
CA GLU A 136 -13.14 -15.75 0.25
C GLU A 136 -13.07 -15.37 1.72
#